data_7d5b776359d7032e3b9024d16ef7bc77
#
_entry.id   7d5b776359d7032e3b9024d16ef7bc77
#
_cell.length_a   1.000
_cell.length_b   1.000
_cell.length_c   1.000
_cell.angle_alpha   90.00
_cell.angle_beta   90.00
_cell.angle_gamma   90.00
#
_symmetry.space_group_name_H-M   'P 1'
#
loop_
_entity.id
_entity.type
_entity.pdbx_description
1 polymer ?
#
loop_
_entity_poly.entity_id
_entity_poly.type
_entity_poly.pdbx_seq_one_letter_code
_entity_poly.pdbx_strand_id
1 'polypeptide(L)'
;DGPPGPGTLGMGGETMPLIIVRDDITKMSVDAIVNAAKSSLLGGGGVDGCIHRAAGLELLAECRRLGGCPTGEARITGAYRLPCRYVIHTVGPAWSGGGHGEREQLASCYRASLALAKDHGCGTVAFPLIASGSFGYPKDQALRVAVDAIGEFLLRNDMTVYLVIFGREAFQISGRLFADIAEYIDDHYVAQNDES
;
A
#
# COMPACT_ATOMS: atom_id res chain seq x y z
N ASP A 1 -18.81 6.55 -25.80
CA ASP A 1 -17.43 6.58 -25.30
C ASP A 1 -17.45 7.14 -23.89
N GLY A 2 -17.40 6.24 -22.91
CA GLY A 2 -17.23 6.61 -21.51
C GLY A 2 -15.81 7.12 -21.25
N PRO A 3 -15.58 7.91 -20.16
CA PRO A 3 -14.24 8.35 -19.82
C PRO A 3 -13.35 7.12 -19.61
N PRO A 4 -12.06 7.21 -19.97
CA PRO A 4 -11.13 6.11 -19.73
C PRO A 4 -11.13 5.80 -18.24
N GLY A 5 -11.21 4.53 -17.91
CA GLY A 5 -11.12 4.05 -16.53
C GLY A 5 -9.82 4.49 -15.87
N PRO A 6 -9.74 4.39 -14.54
CA PRO A 6 -8.61 4.88 -13.78
C PRO A 6 -7.30 4.24 -14.25
N GLY A 7 -6.34 5.03 -14.31
CA GLY A 7 -5.10 4.99 -15.02
C GLY A 7 -4.21 3.77 -14.96
N THR A 8 -3.63 3.53 -16.06
CA THR A 8 -2.68 2.46 -16.29
C THR A 8 -1.32 3.06 -16.69
N LEU A 9 -0.24 2.56 -16.10
CA LEU A 9 1.11 2.88 -16.52
C LEU A 9 1.41 2.09 -17.80
N GLY A 10 1.63 2.79 -18.90
CA GLY A 10 2.06 2.16 -20.13
C GLY A 10 3.57 2.02 -20.19
N MET A 11 4.06 0.80 -20.31
CA MET A 11 5.43 0.52 -20.73
C MET A 11 5.37 -0.37 -21.96
N GLY A 12 5.80 0.15 -23.10
CA GLY A 12 5.96 -0.65 -24.31
C GLY A 12 4.67 -1.23 -24.90
N GLY A 13 3.54 -0.53 -24.81
CA GLY A 13 2.28 -0.94 -25.42
C GLY A 13 1.38 -1.80 -24.55
N GLU A 14 1.82 -2.26 -23.38
CA GLU A 14 0.99 -2.92 -22.38
C GLU A 14 0.73 -1.98 -21.22
N THR A 15 -0.54 -1.89 -20.81
CA THR A 15 -0.98 -1.07 -19.69
C THR A 15 -0.83 -1.84 -18.38
N MET A 16 -0.06 -1.30 -17.43
CA MET A 16 0.04 -1.85 -16.08
C MET A 16 -1.00 -1.20 -15.17
N PRO A 17 -1.89 -1.98 -14.48
CA PRO A 17 -2.94 -1.43 -13.63
C PRO A 17 -2.42 -1.03 -12.24
N LEU A 18 -1.58 -0.02 -12.21
CA LEU A 18 -1.15 0.67 -10.98
C LEU A 18 -1.80 2.05 -10.94
N ILE A 19 -2.52 2.31 -9.86
CA ILE A 19 -3.29 3.55 -9.67
C ILE A 19 -2.82 4.21 -8.38
N ILE A 20 -2.36 5.45 -8.48
CA ILE A 20 -2.02 6.26 -7.30
C ILE A 20 -3.22 7.14 -6.98
N VAL A 21 -3.74 7.01 -5.76
CA VAL A 21 -4.91 7.76 -5.29
C VAL A 21 -4.64 8.41 -3.93
N ARG A 22 -5.33 9.52 -3.67
CA ARG A 22 -5.38 10.12 -2.34
C ARG A 22 -6.70 9.73 -1.69
N ASP A 23 -6.67 8.82 -0.71
CA ASP A 23 -7.87 8.27 -0.08
C ASP A 23 -7.55 7.72 1.31
N ASP A 24 -8.59 7.28 2.00
CA ASP A 24 -8.52 6.52 3.24
C ASP A 24 -8.57 5.02 2.92
N ILE A 25 -7.47 4.32 3.15
CA ILE A 25 -7.35 2.89 2.83
C ILE A 25 -8.39 2.03 3.58
N THR A 26 -8.83 2.47 4.75
CA THR A 26 -9.84 1.73 5.55
C THR A 26 -11.24 1.74 4.95
N LYS A 27 -11.48 2.58 3.95
CA LYS A 27 -12.77 2.71 3.27
C LYS A 27 -12.80 2.06 1.88
N MET A 28 -11.70 1.48 1.44
CA MET A 28 -11.59 0.93 0.11
C MET A 28 -12.18 -0.47 0.01
N SER A 29 -13.09 -0.66 -0.94
CA SER A 29 -13.72 -1.94 -1.27
C SER A 29 -12.87 -2.70 -2.28
N VAL A 30 -11.76 -3.22 -1.82
CA VAL A 30 -10.81 -4.05 -2.59
C VAL A 30 -10.76 -5.45 -2.00
N ASP A 31 -10.09 -6.40 -2.66
CA ASP A 31 -9.95 -7.75 -2.11
C ASP A 31 -9.04 -7.75 -0.88
N ALA A 32 -7.93 -7.04 -0.92
CA ALA A 32 -7.04 -6.90 0.22
C ALA A 32 -6.53 -5.48 0.38
N ILE A 33 -6.44 -5.01 1.63
CA ILE A 33 -5.65 -3.83 1.98
C ILE A 33 -4.37 -4.29 2.68
N VAL A 34 -3.30 -3.52 2.52
CA VAL A 34 -2.02 -3.77 3.17
C VAL A 34 -1.85 -2.82 4.35
N ASN A 35 -1.46 -3.37 5.49
CA ASN A 35 -1.17 -2.64 6.71
C ASN A 35 0.34 -2.48 6.87
N ALA A 36 0.80 -1.27 7.12
CA ALA A 36 2.16 -0.99 7.53
C ALA A 36 2.29 -1.23 9.05
N ALA A 37 2.58 -2.47 9.41
CA ALA A 37 2.56 -2.96 10.78
C ALA A 37 3.92 -2.81 11.47
N LYS A 38 3.91 -2.96 12.80
CA LYS A 38 5.09 -3.23 13.61
C LYS A 38 5.36 -4.74 13.64
N SER A 39 6.57 -5.13 14.00
CA SER A 39 6.97 -6.54 14.07
C SER A 39 6.12 -7.37 15.03
N SER A 40 5.54 -6.75 16.06
CA SER A 40 4.61 -7.41 16.98
C SER A 40 3.25 -7.74 16.37
N LEU A 41 2.82 -7.02 15.34
CA LEU A 41 1.48 -7.05 14.73
C LEU A 41 0.34 -6.64 15.67
N LEU A 42 0.64 -5.99 16.79
CA LEU A 42 -0.35 -5.70 17.84
C LEU A 42 -0.92 -4.29 17.78
N GLY A 43 -0.83 -3.64 16.61
CA GLY A 43 -1.34 -2.30 16.41
C GLY A 43 -0.33 -1.22 16.78
N GLY A 44 -0.71 0.02 16.59
CA GLY A 44 0.13 1.19 16.84
C GLY A 44 -0.55 2.46 16.39
N GLY A 45 0.25 3.45 15.98
CA GLY A 45 -0.20 4.71 15.42
C GLY A 45 -0.34 4.69 13.90
N GLY A 46 -0.65 5.84 13.31
CA GLY A 46 -0.75 6.01 11.86
C GLY A 46 -1.79 5.10 11.22
N VAL A 47 -1.47 4.58 10.03
CA VAL A 47 -2.38 3.70 9.28
C VAL A 47 -2.67 2.41 10.03
N ASP A 48 -1.70 1.85 10.74
CA ASP A 48 -1.87 0.66 11.58
C ASP A 48 -2.97 0.85 12.62
N GLY A 49 -2.94 1.96 13.35
CA GLY A 49 -3.98 2.31 14.31
C GLY A 49 -5.35 2.52 13.65
N CYS A 50 -5.40 3.16 12.49
CA CYS A 50 -6.65 3.36 11.74
C CYS A 50 -7.26 2.03 11.30
N ILE A 51 -6.46 1.11 10.79
CA ILE A 51 -6.92 -0.22 10.35
C ILE A 51 -7.46 -1.02 11.53
N HIS A 52 -6.73 -1.07 12.64
CA HIS A 52 -7.19 -1.79 13.84
C HIS A 52 -8.49 -1.21 14.41
N ARG A 53 -8.64 0.12 14.46
CA ARG A 53 -9.88 0.75 14.92
C ARG A 53 -11.07 0.45 14.00
N ALA A 54 -10.85 0.51 12.69
CA ALA A 54 -11.90 0.25 11.72
C ALA A 54 -12.31 -1.23 11.67
N ALA A 55 -11.36 -2.14 11.81
CA ALA A 55 -11.60 -3.59 11.78
C ALA A 55 -12.28 -4.11 13.05
N GLY A 56 -11.97 -3.54 14.20
CA GLY A 56 -12.44 -4.00 15.51
C GLY A 56 -11.47 -4.95 16.19
N LEU A 57 -11.83 -5.39 17.42
CA LEU A 57 -10.94 -6.17 18.29
C LEU A 57 -10.60 -7.57 17.77
N GLU A 58 -11.42 -8.13 16.91
CA GLU A 58 -11.19 -9.47 16.34
C GLU A 58 -9.93 -9.52 15.48
N LEU A 59 -9.60 -8.41 14.79
CA LEU A 59 -8.34 -8.33 14.04
C LEU A 59 -7.13 -8.45 14.97
N LEU A 60 -7.14 -7.74 16.08
CA LEU A 60 -6.06 -7.84 17.07
C LEU A 60 -5.92 -9.25 17.62
N ALA A 61 -7.05 -9.94 17.89
CA ALA A 61 -7.04 -11.31 18.38
C ALA A 61 -6.42 -12.28 17.38
N GLU A 62 -6.72 -12.13 16.08
CA GLU A 62 -6.08 -12.93 15.03
C GLU A 62 -4.59 -12.62 14.91
N CYS A 63 -4.21 -11.35 14.94
CA CYS A 63 -2.80 -10.93 14.89
C CYS A 63 -1.97 -11.51 16.04
N ARG A 64 -2.53 -11.58 17.25
CA ARG A 64 -1.85 -12.22 18.39
C ARG A 64 -1.48 -13.67 18.13
N ARG A 65 -2.36 -14.42 17.45
CA ARG A 65 -2.12 -15.82 17.11
C ARG A 65 -1.00 -16.01 16.09
N LEU A 66 -0.70 -14.98 15.28
CA LEU A 66 0.39 -15.05 14.29
C LEU A 66 1.78 -14.99 14.92
N GLY A 67 1.92 -14.41 16.11
CA GLY A 67 3.20 -14.38 16.83
C GLY A 67 4.25 -13.44 16.27
N GLY A 68 3.82 -12.40 15.53
CA GLY A 68 4.72 -11.40 14.95
C GLY A 68 5.10 -11.65 13.50
N CYS A 69 5.90 -10.72 12.96
CA CYS A 69 6.35 -10.75 11.57
C CYS A 69 7.70 -10.03 11.45
N PRO A 70 8.73 -10.66 10.86
CA PRO A 70 10.01 -9.99 10.63
C PRO A 70 9.91 -8.87 9.60
N THR A 71 10.83 -7.91 9.68
CA THR A 71 10.97 -6.86 8.66
C THR A 71 11.15 -7.46 7.26
N GLY A 72 10.41 -6.94 6.29
CA GLY A 72 10.45 -7.39 4.89
C GLY A 72 9.54 -8.57 4.57
N GLU A 73 8.89 -9.17 5.57
CA GLU A 73 7.92 -10.24 5.39
C GLU A 73 6.50 -9.73 5.53
N ALA A 74 5.52 -10.60 5.25
CA ALA A 74 4.11 -10.27 5.34
C ALA A 74 3.31 -11.45 5.91
N ARG A 75 2.17 -11.12 6.53
CA ARG A 75 1.19 -12.08 7.08
C ARG A 75 -0.21 -11.65 6.65
N ILE A 76 -1.10 -12.60 6.46
CA ILE A 76 -2.48 -12.32 6.04
C ILE A 76 -3.47 -12.71 7.12
N THR A 77 -4.50 -11.88 7.30
CA THR A 77 -5.63 -12.12 8.21
C THR A 77 -6.96 -11.82 7.50
N GLY A 78 -8.06 -12.15 8.16
CA GLY A 78 -9.37 -11.62 7.79
C GLY A 78 -9.45 -10.11 8.03
N ALA A 79 -10.49 -9.48 7.48
CA ALA A 79 -10.67 -8.04 7.53
C ALA A 79 -11.76 -7.57 8.52
N TYR A 80 -12.58 -8.48 9.00
CA TYR A 80 -13.65 -8.24 9.99
C TYR A 80 -14.60 -7.12 9.54
N ARG A 81 -14.60 -5.95 10.21
CA ARG A 81 -15.51 -4.84 9.87
C ARG A 81 -15.05 -3.97 8.70
N LEU A 82 -13.87 -4.20 8.17
CA LEU A 82 -13.40 -3.48 6.99
C LEU A 82 -14.14 -3.92 5.73
N PRO A 83 -14.29 -3.04 4.72
CA PRO A 83 -15.00 -3.36 3.48
C PRO A 83 -14.22 -4.22 2.50
N CYS A 84 -13.04 -4.70 2.86
CA CYS A 84 -12.21 -5.63 2.09
C CYS A 84 -12.36 -7.06 2.62
N ARG A 85 -11.75 -8.04 1.92
CA ARG A 85 -11.79 -9.46 2.32
C ARG A 85 -10.65 -9.82 3.27
N TYR A 86 -9.47 -9.27 3.03
CA TYR A 86 -8.25 -9.58 3.76
C TYR A 86 -7.51 -8.33 4.18
N VAL A 87 -6.73 -8.45 5.26
CA VAL A 87 -5.67 -7.50 5.61
C VAL A 87 -4.33 -8.24 5.49
N ILE A 88 -3.42 -7.68 4.73
CA ILE A 88 -2.04 -8.15 4.64
C ILE A 88 -1.18 -7.22 5.48
N HIS A 89 -0.53 -7.78 6.50
CA HIS A 89 0.34 -7.04 7.42
C HIS A 89 1.78 -7.22 6.99
N THR A 90 2.47 -6.14 6.69
CA THR A 90 3.89 -6.16 6.35
C THR A 90 4.66 -5.17 7.21
N VAL A 91 5.92 -5.48 7.50
CA VAL A 91 6.75 -4.71 8.42
C VAL A 91 7.90 -4.07 7.63
N GLY A 92 7.80 -2.76 7.41
CA GLY A 92 8.83 -1.99 6.74
C GLY A 92 10.05 -1.73 7.63
N PRO A 93 11.19 -1.35 7.02
CA PRO A 93 12.38 -1.00 7.77
C PRO A 93 12.26 0.37 8.43
N ALA A 94 12.90 0.56 9.59
CA ALA A 94 13.17 1.87 10.13
C ALA A 94 14.32 2.51 9.33
N TRP A 95 14.20 3.78 8.98
CA TRP A 95 15.22 4.46 8.21
C TRP A 95 16.45 4.77 9.07
N SER A 96 17.62 4.38 8.60
CA SER A 96 18.92 4.59 9.26
C SER A 96 19.97 5.10 8.28
N GLY A 97 19.57 5.99 7.34
CA GLY A 97 20.47 6.64 6.39
C GLY A 97 20.62 5.96 5.04
N GLY A 98 19.99 4.81 4.81
CA GLY A 98 19.99 4.13 3.52
C GLY A 98 21.12 3.14 3.28
N GLY A 99 22.02 2.97 4.26
CA GLY A 99 23.19 2.04 4.14
C GLY A 99 23.00 0.70 4.87
N HIS A 100 21.79 0.37 5.34
CA HIS A 100 21.52 -0.80 6.17
C HIS A 100 20.56 -1.80 5.52
N GLY A 101 20.48 -1.81 4.18
CA GLY A 101 19.60 -2.71 3.45
C GLY A 101 18.13 -2.29 3.43
N GLU A 102 17.82 -1.06 3.80
CA GLU A 102 16.44 -0.57 3.90
C GLU A 102 15.68 -0.64 2.58
N ARG A 103 16.35 -0.33 1.46
CA ARG A 103 15.74 -0.40 0.13
C ARG A 103 15.27 -1.80 -0.22
N GLU A 104 16.09 -2.82 0.00
CA GLU A 104 15.74 -4.22 -0.27
C GLU A 104 14.66 -4.71 0.69
N GLN A 105 14.73 -4.33 1.94
CA GLN A 105 13.69 -4.68 2.93
C GLN A 105 12.34 -4.07 2.56
N LEU A 106 12.32 -2.81 2.12
CA LEU A 106 11.08 -2.15 1.69
C LEU A 106 10.53 -2.77 0.42
N ALA A 107 11.36 -3.04 -0.58
CA ALA A 107 10.94 -3.74 -1.81
C ALA A 107 10.38 -5.13 -1.49
N SER A 108 10.99 -5.84 -0.55
CA SER A 108 10.52 -7.15 -0.07
C SER A 108 9.13 -7.08 0.53
N CYS A 109 8.78 -5.99 1.26
CA CYS A 109 7.44 -5.79 1.80
C CYS A 109 6.38 -5.80 0.69
N TYR A 110 6.63 -5.07 -0.40
CA TYR A 110 5.71 -5.03 -1.54
C TYR A 110 5.62 -6.39 -2.24
N ARG A 111 6.75 -7.03 -2.50
CA ARG A 111 6.78 -8.35 -3.15
C ARG A 111 6.09 -9.44 -2.32
N ALA A 112 6.39 -9.51 -1.02
CA ALA A 112 5.79 -10.50 -0.13
C ALA A 112 4.28 -10.30 0.01
N SER A 113 3.83 -9.05 0.10
CA SER A 113 2.41 -8.73 0.18
C SER A 113 1.67 -9.11 -1.10
N LEU A 114 2.24 -8.81 -2.26
CA LEU A 114 1.64 -9.15 -3.56
C LEU A 114 1.60 -10.68 -3.77
N ALA A 115 2.62 -11.41 -3.33
CA ALA A 115 2.63 -12.87 -3.39
C ALA A 115 1.50 -13.47 -2.55
N LEU A 116 1.28 -12.98 -1.32
CA LEU A 116 0.16 -13.41 -0.48
C LEU A 116 -1.19 -13.08 -1.12
N ALA A 117 -1.35 -11.89 -1.68
CA ALA A 117 -2.57 -11.49 -2.37
C ALA A 117 -2.88 -12.43 -3.55
N LYS A 118 -1.88 -12.74 -4.36
CA LYS A 118 -2.00 -13.65 -5.48
C LYS A 118 -2.40 -15.06 -5.02
N ASP A 119 -1.74 -15.57 -3.98
CA ASP A 119 -2.02 -16.92 -3.43
C ASP A 119 -3.45 -17.03 -2.88
N HIS A 120 -4.05 -15.93 -2.45
CA HIS A 120 -5.42 -15.85 -1.94
C HIS A 120 -6.44 -15.42 -3.00
N GLY A 121 -6.07 -15.40 -4.26
CA GLY A 121 -6.98 -15.09 -5.37
C GLY A 121 -7.43 -13.65 -5.44
N CYS A 122 -6.67 -12.70 -4.90
CA CYS A 122 -7.02 -11.28 -4.94
C CYS A 122 -6.80 -10.69 -6.34
N GLY A 123 -7.82 -10.02 -6.87
CA GLY A 123 -7.74 -9.25 -8.11
C GLY A 123 -7.43 -7.77 -7.88
N THR A 124 -7.69 -7.27 -6.67
CA THR A 124 -7.47 -5.88 -6.28
C THR A 124 -6.77 -5.78 -4.92
N VAL A 125 -5.74 -4.97 -4.84
CA VAL A 125 -4.96 -4.75 -3.60
C VAL A 125 -4.67 -3.26 -3.44
N ALA A 126 -4.82 -2.75 -2.23
CA ALA A 126 -4.47 -1.37 -1.89
C ALA A 126 -3.31 -1.33 -0.89
N PHE A 127 -2.28 -0.57 -1.22
CA PHE A 127 -1.10 -0.36 -0.38
C PHE A 127 -1.07 1.05 0.19
N PRO A 128 -0.63 1.23 1.45
CA PRO A 128 -0.16 2.52 1.92
C PRO A 128 1.26 2.77 1.40
N LEU A 129 1.78 3.98 1.58
CA LEU A 129 3.20 4.26 1.35
C LEU A 129 3.99 3.73 2.57
N ILE A 130 4.47 2.50 2.47
CA ILE A 130 5.10 1.77 3.58
C ILE A 130 6.37 2.48 4.04
N ALA A 131 6.59 2.49 5.36
CA ALA A 131 7.78 3.02 6.06
C ALA A 131 7.97 4.54 5.99
N SER A 132 7.12 5.29 5.32
CA SER A 132 7.26 6.74 5.13
C SER A 132 6.70 7.59 6.29
N GLY A 133 6.03 6.97 7.24
CA GLY A 133 5.51 7.61 8.44
C GLY A 133 6.55 7.65 9.56
N SER A 134 6.22 7.06 10.71
CA SER A 134 7.08 7.06 11.90
C SER A 134 8.43 6.34 11.71
N PHE A 135 8.54 5.43 10.74
CA PHE A 135 9.81 4.78 10.40
C PHE A 135 10.77 5.70 9.63
N GLY A 136 10.31 6.83 9.15
CA GLY A 136 11.15 7.91 8.65
C GLY A 136 11.78 7.70 7.28
N TYR A 137 11.36 6.72 6.50
CA TYR A 137 11.87 6.54 5.14
C TYR A 137 11.55 7.79 4.31
N PRO A 138 12.52 8.39 3.60
CA PRO A 138 12.25 9.56 2.76
C PRO A 138 11.15 9.27 1.74
N LYS A 139 10.14 10.15 1.68
CA LYS A 139 8.91 9.91 0.91
C LYS A 139 9.15 9.68 -0.58
N ASP A 140 10.04 10.46 -1.18
CA ASP A 140 10.40 10.34 -2.59
C ASP A 140 11.06 8.99 -2.90
N GLN A 141 11.97 8.54 -2.03
CA GLN A 141 12.64 7.25 -2.17
C GLN A 141 11.67 6.10 -1.90
N ALA A 142 10.84 6.21 -0.87
CA ALA A 142 9.81 5.21 -0.56
C ALA A 142 8.84 5.02 -1.73
N LEU A 143 8.44 6.11 -2.38
CA LEU A 143 7.56 6.08 -3.54
C LEU A 143 8.21 5.38 -4.74
N ARG A 144 9.48 5.64 -5.01
CA ARG A 144 10.23 4.96 -6.09
C ARG A 144 10.31 3.46 -5.87
N VAL A 145 10.61 3.04 -4.65
CA VAL A 145 10.66 1.61 -4.29
C VAL A 145 9.28 0.95 -4.49
N ALA A 146 8.22 1.61 -4.04
CA ALA A 146 6.86 1.10 -4.21
C ALA A 146 6.49 0.93 -5.69
N VAL A 147 6.69 1.95 -6.49
CA VAL A 147 6.35 1.91 -7.93
C VAL A 147 7.19 0.88 -8.68
N ASP A 148 8.48 0.79 -8.39
CA ASP A 148 9.37 -0.19 -9.03
C ASP A 148 8.97 -1.62 -8.67
N ALA A 149 8.74 -1.91 -7.40
CA ALA A 149 8.40 -3.27 -6.95
C ALA A 149 7.01 -3.70 -7.45
N ILE A 150 6.02 -2.82 -7.36
CA ILE A 150 4.67 -3.11 -7.85
C ILE A 150 4.68 -3.24 -9.38
N GLY A 151 5.38 -2.35 -10.07
CA GLY A 151 5.49 -2.39 -11.53
C GLY A 151 6.12 -3.67 -12.04
N GLU A 152 7.19 -4.13 -11.40
CA GLU A 152 7.85 -5.39 -11.73
C GLU A 152 6.91 -6.60 -11.56
N PHE A 153 6.13 -6.63 -10.48
CA PHE A 153 5.12 -7.67 -10.26
C PHE A 153 4.05 -7.67 -11.37
N LEU A 154 3.56 -6.50 -11.74
CA LEU A 154 2.49 -6.34 -12.73
C LEU A 154 2.91 -6.66 -14.16
N LEU A 155 4.21 -6.72 -14.46
CA LEU A 155 4.71 -7.21 -15.75
C LEU A 155 4.41 -8.69 -15.98
N ARG A 156 4.22 -9.46 -14.91
CA ARG A 156 4.06 -10.92 -14.96
C ARG A 156 2.74 -11.42 -14.37
N ASN A 157 1.97 -10.54 -13.74
CA ASN A 157 0.76 -10.92 -13.03
C ASN A 157 -0.37 -9.96 -13.34
N ASP A 158 -1.57 -10.51 -13.45
CA ASP A 158 -2.79 -9.75 -13.70
C ASP A 158 -3.44 -9.38 -12.37
N MET A 159 -3.39 -8.10 -12.01
CA MET A 159 -3.92 -7.55 -10.77
C MET A 159 -4.08 -6.04 -10.89
N THR A 160 -5.05 -5.47 -10.23
CA THR A 160 -5.17 -4.01 -10.07
C THR A 160 -4.63 -3.62 -8.69
N VAL A 161 -3.63 -2.76 -8.67
CA VAL A 161 -2.97 -2.32 -7.43
C VAL A 161 -3.17 -0.81 -7.25
N TYR A 162 -3.67 -0.44 -6.08
CA TYR A 162 -3.80 0.95 -5.65
C TYR A 162 -2.66 1.29 -4.70
N LEU A 163 -1.97 2.38 -4.96
CA LEU A 163 -1.06 3.00 -3.99
C LEU A 163 -1.78 4.19 -3.38
N VAL A 164 -2.17 4.05 -2.13
CA VAL A 164 -3.04 4.99 -1.42
C VAL A 164 -2.17 5.93 -0.60
N ILE A 165 -2.16 7.19 -0.98
CA ILE A 165 -1.36 8.23 -0.34
C ILE A 165 -2.31 9.18 0.39
N PHE A 166 -2.28 9.16 1.71
CA PHE A 166 -3.15 10.02 2.52
C PHE A 166 -2.59 11.45 2.64
N GLY A 167 -1.28 11.59 2.82
CA GLY A 167 -0.63 12.88 3.05
C GLY A 167 -0.50 13.74 1.78
N ARG A 168 -0.86 15.03 1.88
CA ARG A 168 -0.78 15.98 0.76
C ARG A 168 0.62 16.11 0.19
N GLU A 169 1.65 16.21 1.06
CA GLU A 169 3.04 16.34 0.64
C GLU A 169 3.51 15.13 -0.19
N ALA A 170 3.26 13.92 0.31
CA ALA A 170 3.63 12.70 -0.41
C ALA A 170 2.89 12.58 -1.74
N PHE A 171 1.63 13.01 -1.79
CA PHE A 171 0.85 13.04 -3.02
C PHE A 171 1.42 14.03 -4.04
N GLN A 172 1.82 15.21 -3.60
CA GLN A 172 2.48 16.20 -4.46
C GLN A 172 3.83 15.71 -4.99
N ILE A 173 4.60 15.00 -4.15
CA ILE A 173 5.86 14.38 -4.56
C ILE A 173 5.59 13.33 -5.65
N SER A 174 4.53 12.52 -5.52
CA SER A 174 4.15 11.53 -6.54
C SER A 174 3.90 12.17 -7.90
N GLY A 175 3.20 13.30 -7.93
CA GLY A 175 2.93 14.03 -9.16
C GLY A 175 4.19 14.58 -9.84
N ARG A 176 5.17 15.01 -9.06
CA ARG A 176 6.45 15.54 -9.59
C ARG A 176 7.39 14.47 -10.09
N LEU A 177 7.48 13.33 -9.39
CA LEU A 177 8.39 12.25 -9.73
C LEU A 177 7.86 11.37 -10.87
N PHE A 178 6.55 11.25 -10.96
CA PHE A 178 5.87 10.39 -11.93
C PHE A 178 4.83 11.19 -12.70
N ALA A 179 5.26 12.20 -13.46
CA ALA A 179 4.38 13.07 -14.22
C ALA A 179 3.43 12.29 -15.14
N ASP A 180 3.90 11.19 -15.72
CA ASP A 180 3.09 10.31 -16.56
C ASP A 180 2.01 9.56 -15.76
N ILE A 181 2.24 9.37 -14.46
CA ILE A 181 1.28 8.77 -13.53
C ILE A 181 0.33 9.81 -12.97
N ALA A 182 0.74 11.06 -12.88
CA ALA A 182 -0.08 12.14 -12.33
C ALA A 182 -1.41 12.31 -13.08
N GLU A 183 -1.45 11.98 -14.38
CA GLU A 183 -2.68 11.96 -15.19
C GLU A 183 -3.72 10.98 -14.64
N TYR A 184 -3.30 10.00 -13.89
CA TYR A 184 -4.14 8.93 -13.35
C TYR A 184 -4.50 9.13 -11.87
N ILE A 185 -4.08 10.25 -11.30
CA ILE A 185 -4.48 10.59 -9.94
C ILE A 185 -5.92 11.11 -9.99
N ASP A 186 -6.81 10.46 -9.24
CA ASP A 186 -8.22 10.81 -9.23
C ASP A 186 -8.44 12.16 -8.53
N ASP A 187 -8.67 13.22 -9.33
CA ASP A 187 -8.91 14.58 -8.84
C ASP A 187 -10.09 14.66 -7.85
N HIS A 188 -11.04 13.74 -7.96
CA HIS A 188 -12.18 13.67 -7.04
C HIS A 188 -11.74 13.44 -5.59
N TYR A 189 -10.78 12.53 -5.37
CA TYR A 189 -10.24 12.29 -4.03
C TYR A 189 -9.43 13.46 -3.51
N VAL A 190 -8.72 14.18 -4.38
CA VAL A 190 -7.98 15.38 -3.99
C VAL A 190 -8.95 16.46 -3.50
N ALA A 191 -10.00 16.75 -4.25
CA ALA A 191 -10.97 17.78 -3.92
C ALA A 191 -11.69 17.52 -2.58
N GLN A 192 -12.09 16.27 -2.32
CA GLN A 192 -12.80 15.90 -1.09
C GLN A 192 -11.93 16.01 0.17
N ASN A 193 -10.63 15.88 0.05
CA ASN A 193 -9.72 15.89 1.20
C ASN A 193 -9.06 17.25 1.46
N ASP A 194 -9.21 18.22 0.55
CA ASP A 194 -8.73 19.60 0.77
C ASP A 194 -9.72 20.45 1.61
N GLU A 195 -10.96 19.97 1.81
CA GLU A 195 -11.98 20.66 2.60
C GLU A 195 -12.07 20.20 4.08
N SER A 196 -11.19 19.31 4.52
CA SER A 196 -11.18 18.77 5.88
C SER A 196 -9.96 19.18 6.70
#